data_070cb1163f9a865835b398392f167d79
#
_entry.id   070cb1163f9a865835b398392f167d79
#
_cell.length_a   1.000
_cell.length_b   1.000
_cell.length_c   1.000
_cell.angle_alpha   90.00
_cell.angle_beta   90.00
_cell.angle_gamma   90.00
#
_symmetry.space_group_name_H-M   'P 1'
#
loop_
_entity.id
_entity.type
_entity.pdbx_description
1 polymer ?
#
loop_
_entity_poly.entity_id
_entity_poly.type
_entity_poly.pdbx_seq_one_letter_code
_entity_poly.pdbx_strand_id
1 'polypeptide(L)'
;MALWKVTCLESEFPGMWQRWFKHQSVGIGWPPQDGYRLEGLTPGGRGWATARAALKAIRPGDTIVVALRGHRVGRIGQVTATEVADNQWNPLVGKSRDYPHGEMGRRILVRWDLTVGPDDRDMVVQLPRDARMSSGELRPTLARVHSLPVADLVAAMNDSSNWVGLLTHFDYERALSGYIAAYPHRLEDGLLPHPNERVRERVFSDRTRSDVLLEDRQGRPVIIECKQGSPTKDNIKQLRGYMAHVEKETGIPARGILVHGGSRKLNPEIAREAEAQPCVEIVQYELAVAFSTCA
;
A
#
# COMPACT_ATOMS: atom_id res chain seq x y z
N MET A 1 28.74 0.10 5.63
CA MET A 1 27.67 -0.37 4.72
C MET A 1 26.35 0.02 5.36
N ALA A 2 25.57 0.86 4.71
CA ALA A 2 24.30 1.36 5.23
C ALA A 2 23.13 0.57 4.62
N LEU A 3 22.01 0.46 5.38
CA LEU A 3 20.75 -0.04 4.84
C LEU A 3 19.91 1.14 4.37
N TRP A 4 19.44 1.04 3.15
CA TRP A 4 18.51 1.99 2.53
C TRP A 4 17.20 1.28 2.18
N LYS A 5 16.10 1.99 2.25
CA LYS A 5 14.84 1.54 1.67
C LYS A 5 14.42 2.47 0.53
N VAL A 6 13.81 1.90 -0.49
CA VAL A 6 13.13 2.64 -1.56
C VAL A 6 11.67 2.18 -1.61
N THR A 7 10.74 3.12 -1.74
CA THR A 7 9.31 2.79 -1.85
C THR A 7 8.95 2.46 -3.29
N CYS A 8 8.41 1.27 -3.52
CA CYS A 8 7.78 0.88 -4.76
C CYS A 8 6.28 1.20 -4.71
N LEU A 9 5.82 2.02 -5.64
CA LEU A 9 4.42 2.43 -5.77
C LEU A 9 3.70 1.54 -6.81
N GLU A 10 3.72 0.23 -6.60
CA GLU A 10 3.16 -0.77 -7.52
C GLU A 10 1.71 -0.50 -7.89
N SER A 11 0.94 0.06 -6.96
CA SER A 11 -0.46 0.42 -7.18
C SER A 11 -0.68 1.65 -8.05
N GLU A 12 0.26 2.59 -8.03
CA GLU A 12 0.23 3.79 -8.88
C GLU A 12 0.81 3.49 -10.26
N PHE A 13 1.78 2.58 -10.29
CA PHE A 13 2.53 2.18 -11.48
C PHE A 13 2.60 0.66 -11.57
N PRO A 14 1.53 -0.02 -12.01
CA PRO A 14 1.47 -1.48 -12.06
C PRO A 14 2.62 -2.09 -12.86
N GLY A 15 3.23 -3.14 -12.31
CA GLY A 15 4.39 -3.80 -12.88
C GLY A 15 5.72 -3.07 -12.63
N MET A 16 5.73 -2.02 -11.80
CA MET A 16 6.96 -1.29 -11.43
C MET A 16 7.97 -2.23 -10.78
N TRP A 17 7.52 -3.10 -9.88
CA TRP A 17 8.36 -4.05 -9.17
C TRP A 17 9.08 -5.01 -10.14
N GLN A 18 8.35 -5.62 -11.09
CA GLN A 18 8.93 -6.52 -12.08
C GLN A 18 9.94 -5.80 -12.98
N ARG A 19 9.65 -4.55 -13.38
CA ARG A 19 10.58 -3.72 -14.17
C ARG A 19 11.87 -3.42 -13.41
N TRP A 20 11.77 -3.04 -12.15
CA TRP A 20 12.95 -2.80 -11.31
C TRP A 20 13.82 -4.03 -11.18
N PHE A 21 13.18 -5.17 -10.95
CA PHE A 21 13.86 -6.44 -10.85
C PHE A 21 14.55 -6.81 -12.17
N LYS A 22 13.83 -6.73 -13.30
CA LYS A 22 14.34 -7.03 -14.64
C LYS A 22 15.53 -6.14 -15.02
N HIS A 23 15.48 -4.87 -14.69
CA HIS A 23 16.49 -3.89 -15.07
C HIS A 23 17.58 -3.70 -13.99
N GLN A 24 17.61 -4.53 -12.97
CA GLN A 24 18.57 -4.46 -11.87
C GLN A 24 18.74 -3.04 -11.32
N SER A 25 17.63 -2.37 -11.09
CA SER A 25 17.60 -0.99 -10.63
C SER A 25 16.37 -0.69 -9.82
N VAL A 26 16.39 0.42 -9.09
CA VAL A 26 15.21 1.04 -8.50
C VAL A 26 15.05 2.45 -9.06
N GLY A 27 13.82 2.90 -9.20
CA GLY A 27 13.48 4.22 -9.74
C GLY A 27 13.12 5.22 -8.65
N ILE A 28 13.49 6.48 -8.86
CA ILE A 28 13.18 7.59 -7.97
C ILE A 28 12.65 8.75 -8.82
N GLY A 29 11.58 9.41 -8.36
CA GLY A 29 10.98 10.57 -9.01
C GLY A 29 11.89 11.80 -9.04
N TRP A 30 11.29 12.94 -9.33
CA TRP A 30 11.93 14.26 -9.43
C TRP A 30 12.94 14.37 -10.57
N PRO A 31 12.45 14.50 -11.80
CA PRO A 31 13.28 14.53 -12.98
C PRO A 31 14.10 15.82 -13.11
N PRO A 32 15.35 15.73 -13.56
CA PRO A 32 16.22 16.91 -13.76
C PRO A 32 15.67 17.94 -14.75
N GLN A 33 14.87 17.52 -15.72
CA GLN A 33 14.23 18.40 -16.70
C GLN A 33 13.29 19.42 -16.05
N ASP A 34 12.71 19.08 -14.92
CA ASP A 34 11.85 19.97 -14.12
C ASP A 34 12.66 20.78 -13.09
N GLY A 35 13.98 20.80 -13.23
CA GLY A 35 14.89 21.54 -12.36
C GLY A 35 15.31 20.83 -11.07
N TYR A 36 14.87 19.58 -10.83
CA TYR A 36 15.25 18.80 -9.65
C TYR A 36 16.69 18.26 -9.76
N ARG A 37 17.67 19.13 -9.61
CA ARG A 37 19.09 18.80 -9.75
C ARG A 37 19.73 18.44 -8.41
N LEU A 38 20.75 17.59 -8.45
CA LEU A 38 21.50 17.22 -7.25
C LEU A 38 22.36 18.39 -6.76
N GLU A 39 22.93 19.17 -7.68
CA GLU A 39 23.73 20.35 -7.36
C GLU A 39 23.03 21.65 -7.76
N GLY A 40 23.45 22.76 -7.17
CA GLY A 40 22.90 24.08 -7.44
C GLY A 40 21.49 24.34 -6.89
N LEU A 41 20.83 25.35 -7.44
CA LEU A 41 19.46 25.71 -7.08
C LEU A 41 18.47 24.70 -7.63
N THR A 42 17.44 24.38 -6.85
CA THR A 42 16.39 23.42 -7.20
C THR A 42 15.03 23.94 -6.75
N PRO A 43 13.93 23.42 -7.34
CA PRO A 43 12.60 23.68 -6.82
C PRO A 43 12.50 23.34 -5.31
N GLY A 44 11.69 24.11 -4.61
CA GLY A 44 11.39 23.84 -3.20
C GLY A 44 10.58 22.54 -3.01
N GLY A 45 10.42 22.17 -1.76
CA GLY A 45 9.57 21.04 -1.37
C GLY A 45 10.28 20.04 -0.46
N ARG A 46 9.61 19.71 0.65
CA ARG A 46 10.18 18.82 1.68
C ARG A 46 10.51 17.42 1.13
N GLY A 47 9.66 16.90 0.24
CA GLY A 47 9.86 15.58 -0.37
C GLY A 47 11.13 15.51 -1.18
N TRP A 48 11.38 16.51 -2.04
CA TRP A 48 12.60 16.60 -2.82
C TRP A 48 13.84 16.83 -1.96
N ALA A 49 13.79 17.71 -0.99
CA ALA A 49 14.91 17.97 -0.10
C ALA A 49 15.39 16.68 0.60
N THR A 50 14.45 15.86 1.06
CA THR A 50 14.74 14.57 1.68
C THR A 50 15.33 13.58 0.68
N ALA A 51 14.72 13.44 -0.50
CA ALA A 51 15.20 12.55 -1.56
C ALA A 51 16.58 12.95 -2.06
N ARG A 52 16.82 14.26 -2.25
CA ARG A 52 18.12 14.81 -2.68
C ARG A 52 19.24 14.50 -1.67
N ALA A 53 18.95 14.67 -0.37
CA ALA A 53 19.91 14.35 0.68
C ALA A 53 20.25 12.84 0.68
N ALA A 54 19.26 11.99 0.52
CA ALA A 54 19.43 10.54 0.43
C ALA A 54 20.24 10.14 -0.82
N LEU A 55 19.89 10.69 -2.00
CA LEU A 55 20.61 10.45 -3.26
C LEU A 55 22.10 10.86 -3.18
N LYS A 56 22.39 11.95 -2.46
CA LYS A 56 23.77 12.39 -2.22
C LYS A 56 24.51 11.53 -1.19
N ALA A 57 23.79 10.81 -0.35
CA ALA A 57 24.39 10.03 0.73
C ALA A 57 24.61 8.55 0.40
N ILE A 58 23.73 7.96 -0.43
CA ILE A 58 23.84 6.54 -0.82
C ILE A 58 25.10 6.28 -1.66
N ARG A 59 25.73 5.13 -1.45
CA ARG A 59 27.01 4.77 -2.10
C ARG A 59 26.94 3.35 -2.69
N PRO A 60 27.73 3.08 -3.73
CA PRO A 60 28.00 1.70 -4.14
C PRO A 60 28.52 0.87 -2.95
N GLY A 61 28.03 -0.35 -2.84
CA GLY A 61 28.29 -1.24 -1.72
C GLY A 61 27.26 -1.15 -0.57
N ASP A 62 26.43 -0.11 -0.53
CA ASP A 62 25.33 -0.06 0.44
C ASP A 62 24.25 -1.10 0.11
N THR A 63 23.54 -1.54 1.14
CA THR A 63 22.38 -2.43 1.00
C THR A 63 21.12 -1.60 0.74
N ILE A 64 20.28 -2.06 -0.16
CA ILE A 64 18.97 -1.44 -0.45
C ILE A 64 17.87 -2.49 -0.42
N VAL A 65 16.73 -2.16 0.17
CA VAL A 65 15.53 -3.00 0.19
C VAL A 65 14.36 -2.25 -0.44
N VAL A 66 13.56 -2.96 -1.22
CA VAL A 66 12.32 -2.42 -1.80
C VAL A 66 11.20 -2.54 -0.78
N ALA A 67 10.67 -1.40 -0.36
CA ALA A 67 9.51 -1.34 0.52
C ALA A 67 8.22 -1.13 -0.29
N LEU A 68 7.20 -1.91 0.04
CA LEU A 68 5.84 -1.78 -0.47
C LEU A 68 4.91 -1.33 0.67
N ARG A 69 3.68 -0.99 0.35
CA ARG A 69 2.69 -0.62 1.36
C ARG A 69 2.39 -1.76 2.33
N GLY A 70 1.98 -1.42 3.55
CA GLY A 70 1.57 -2.40 4.56
C GLY A 70 2.72 -3.14 5.23
N HIS A 71 3.91 -2.53 5.33
CA HIS A 71 5.12 -3.17 5.87
C HIS A 71 5.57 -4.41 5.07
N ARG A 72 5.30 -4.43 3.77
CA ARG A 72 5.81 -5.47 2.89
C ARG A 72 7.14 -5.03 2.28
N VAL A 73 8.00 -5.99 2.01
CA VAL A 73 9.26 -5.77 1.30
C VAL A 73 9.38 -6.75 0.13
N GLY A 74 9.88 -6.27 -0.99
CA GLY A 74 10.08 -7.08 -2.20
C GLY A 74 11.42 -7.80 -2.17
N ARG A 75 12.47 -7.12 -2.51
CA ARG A 75 13.83 -7.70 -2.59
C ARG A 75 14.83 -6.82 -1.86
N ILE A 76 15.91 -7.45 -1.45
CA ILE A 76 17.11 -6.80 -0.94
C ILE A 76 18.23 -6.95 -1.97
N GLY A 77 19.15 -6.00 -2.04
CA GLY A 77 20.27 -6.05 -2.93
C GLY A 77 21.37 -5.08 -2.55
N GLN A 78 22.45 -5.12 -3.28
CA GLN A 78 23.58 -4.22 -3.10
C GLN A 78 23.57 -3.15 -4.19
N VAL A 79 23.71 -1.90 -3.79
CA VAL A 79 23.89 -0.77 -4.72
C VAL A 79 25.20 -0.97 -5.47
N THR A 80 25.14 -0.99 -6.80
CA THR A 80 26.33 -1.13 -7.66
C THR A 80 26.74 0.21 -8.25
N ALA A 81 25.79 1.08 -8.55
CA ALA A 81 26.04 2.44 -9.00
C ALA A 81 24.83 3.33 -8.69
N THR A 82 25.08 4.62 -8.56
CA THR A 82 24.05 5.64 -8.45
C THR A 82 24.14 6.53 -9.69
N GLU A 83 23.02 6.72 -10.38
CA GLU A 83 22.92 7.70 -11.46
C GLU A 83 22.74 9.08 -10.82
N VAL A 84 23.87 9.72 -10.53
CA VAL A 84 23.87 11.01 -9.85
C VAL A 84 24.00 12.20 -10.81
N ALA A 85 24.41 11.96 -12.06
CA ALA A 85 24.53 13.00 -13.05
C ALA A 85 23.16 13.29 -13.69
N ASP A 86 22.76 14.56 -13.65
CA ASP A 86 21.45 14.98 -14.17
C ASP A 86 21.29 14.77 -15.68
N ASN A 87 22.41 14.73 -16.43
CA ASN A 87 22.43 14.45 -17.86
C ASN A 87 22.29 12.96 -18.21
N GLN A 88 22.42 12.07 -17.23
CA GLN A 88 22.27 10.62 -17.40
C GLN A 88 20.85 10.12 -17.02
N TRP A 89 19.93 11.04 -16.86
CA TRP A 89 18.56 10.64 -16.54
C TRP A 89 17.94 9.83 -17.67
N ASN A 90 17.60 8.59 -17.36
CA ASN A 90 17.02 7.64 -18.30
C ASN A 90 15.85 6.91 -17.63
N PRO A 91 14.58 7.26 -17.96
CA PRO A 91 13.41 6.62 -17.38
C PRO A 91 13.30 5.16 -17.82
N LEU A 92 12.80 4.30 -16.92
CA LEU A 92 12.52 2.89 -17.24
C LEU A 92 11.38 2.75 -18.25
N VAL A 93 10.39 3.65 -18.18
CA VAL A 93 9.29 3.78 -19.14
C VAL A 93 9.39 5.14 -19.81
N GLY A 94 9.26 5.17 -21.13
CA GLY A 94 9.25 6.40 -21.90
C GLY A 94 8.11 7.33 -21.51
N LYS A 95 8.20 8.59 -21.95
CA LYS A 95 7.16 9.58 -21.73
C LYS A 95 5.85 9.15 -22.41
N SER A 96 4.75 9.27 -21.71
CA SER A 96 3.40 9.07 -22.23
C SER A 96 2.46 10.10 -21.62
N ARG A 97 1.18 10.07 -22.03
CA ARG A 97 0.13 10.90 -21.40
C ARG A 97 0.04 10.67 -19.90
N ASP A 98 0.15 9.41 -19.48
CA ASP A 98 0.02 9.02 -18.07
C ASP A 98 1.35 9.16 -17.30
N TYR A 99 2.46 9.22 -18.02
CA TYR A 99 3.81 9.37 -17.46
C TYR A 99 4.57 10.48 -18.19
N PRO A 100 4.23 11.76 -17.97
CA PRO A 100 4.78 12.87 -18.76
C PRO A 100 6.30 13.04 -18.65
N HIS A 101 6.90 12.51 -17.58
CA HIS A 101 8.35 12.52 -17.35
C HIS A 101 9.02 11.16 -17.50
N GLY A 102 8.26 10.15 -17.90
CA GLY A 102 8.69 8.76 -17.79
C GLY A 102 8.57 8.25 -16.34
N GLU A 103 8.52 6.95 -16.19
CA GLU A 103 8.38 6.31 -14.88
C GLU A 103 9.67 6.43 -14.07
N MET A 104 9.61 7.15 -12.94
CA MET A 104 10.69 7.19 -11.94
C MET A 104 12.08 7.31 -12.57
N GLY A 105 12.35 8.43 -13.24
CA GLY A 105 13.47 8.58 -14.15
C GLY A 105 14.86 8.39 -13.58
N ARG A 106 15.09 8.80 -12.33
CA ARG A 106 16.41 8.57 -11.70
C ARG A 106 16.51 7.14 -11.25
N ARG A 107 17.60 6.47 -11.62
CA ARG A 107 17.87 5.08 -11.27
C ARG A 107 19.03 4.94 -10.31
N ILE A 108 18.90 4.04 -9.36
CA ILE A 108 19.99 3.46 -8.58
C ILE A 108 20.15 2.03 -9.08
N LEU A 109 21.35 1.67 -9.55
CA LEU A 109 21.62 0.31 -10.03
C LEU A 109 21.84 -0.61 -8.84
N VAL A 110 21.20 -1.79 -8.89
CA VAL A 110 21.15 -2.75 -7.78
C VAL A 110 21.45 -4.14 -8.30
N ARG A 111 22.37 -4.84 -7.66
CA ARG A 111 22.51 -6.28 -7.79
C ARG A 111 21.64 -6.94 -6.73
N TRP A 112 20.54 -7.54 -7.17
CA TRP A 112 19.61 -8.24 -6.27
C TRP A 112 20.26 -9.48 -5.65
N ASP A 113 20.04 -9.68 -4.36
CA ASP A 113 20.40 -10.91 -3.67
C ASP A 113 19.26 -11.92 -3.83
N LEU A 114 19.48 -12.91 -4.67
CA LEU A 114 18.50 -13.95 -4.98
C LEU A 114 18.48 -15.07 -3.92
N THR A 115 19.36 -15.03 -2.94
CA THR A 115 19.40 -16.00 -1.84
C THR A 115 18.56 -15.57 -0.64
N VAL A 116 18.00 -14.34 -0.69
CA VAL A 116 17.22 -13.75 0.40
C VAL A 116 15.78 -13.52 -0.04
N GLY A 117 14.85 -14.09 0.71
CA GLY A 117 13.41 -14.00 0.47
C GLY A 117 12.90 -15.00 -0.58
N PRO A 118 11.64 -14.88 -1.02
CA PRO A 118 11.01 -15.83 -1.93
C PRO A 118 11.66 -15.83 -3.32
N ASP A 119 11.81 -17.01 -3.93
CA ASP A 119 12.33 -17.13 -5.31
C ASP A 119 11.34 -16.58 -6.33
N ASP A 120 10.05 -16.74 -6.07
CA ASP A 120 8.97 -16.27 -6.93
C ASP A 120 8.92 -14.72 -6.92
N ARG A 121 8.86 -14.14 -8.13
CA ARG A 121 8.78 -12.69 -8.34
C ARG A 121 7.44 -12.09 -7.98
N ASP A 122 6.40 -12.90 -7.96
CA ASP A 122 5.04 -12.50 -7.59
C ASP A 122 4.80 -12.64 -6.08
N MET A 123 5.83 -13.02 -5.34
CA MET A 123 5.82 -13.07 -3.89
C MET A 123 6.69 -11.98 -3.28
N VAL A 124 6.24 -11.48 -2.13
CA VAL A 124 6.92 -10.48 -1.29
C VAL A 124 6.86 -10.94 0.16
N VAL A 125 7.59 -10.24 1.03
CA VAL A 125 7.65 -10.58 2.46
C VAL A 125 6.82 -9.59 3.26
N GLN A 126 5.87 -10.07 4.05
CA GLN A 126 5.16 -9.30 5.06
C GLN A 126 6.00 -9.25 6.34
N LEU A 127 6.61 -8.11 6.63
CA LEU A 127 7.46 -7.99 7.82
C LEU A 127 6.65 -8.18 9.13
N PRO A 128 7.08 -9.07 10.02
CA PRO A 128 6.50 -9.24 11.36
C PRO A 128 6.72 -7.97 12.20
N ARG A 129 5.98 -7.82 13.30
CA ARG A 129 5.98 -6.56 14.09
C ARG A 129 7.33 -6.12 14.59
N ASP A 130 8.14 -7.05 15.01
CA ASP A 130 9.49 -6.89 15.58
C ASP A 130 10.57 -6.57 14.52
N ALA A 131 10.29 -6.84 13.25
CA ALA A 131 11.18 -6.55 12.12
C ALA A 131 10.65 -5.42 11.22
N ARG A 132 9.87 -4.47 11.75
CA ARG A 132 9.31 -3.36 10.97
C ARG A 132 10.21 -2.13 11.01
N MET A 133 10.35 -1.50 9.86
CA MET A 133 10.92 -0.15 9.77
C MET A 133 10.00 0.86 10.45
N SER A 134 10.57 1.92 11.00
CA SER A 134 9.80 3.00 11.60
C SER A 134 8.95 3.75 10.57
N SER A 135 7.86 4.35 11.01
CA SER A 135 6.99 5.14 10.13
C SER A 135 7.70 6.35 9.52
N GLY A 136 8.69 6.91 10.23
CA GLY A 136 9.53 7.99 9.73
C GLY A 136 10.40 7.57 8.55
N GLU A 137 10.89 6.33 8.56
CA GLU A 137 11.69 5.76 7.48
C GLU A 137 10.82 5.32 6.29
N LEU A 138 9.59 4.88 6.54
CA LEU A 138 8.68 4.43 5.48
C LEU A 138 8.09 5.57 4.64
N ARG A 139 7.91 6.77 5.20
CA ARG A 139 7.28 7.90 4.51
C ARG A 139 8.05 8.43 3.28
N PRO A 140 9.38 8.70 3.36
CA PRO A 140 10.14 9.18 2.20
C PRO A 140 10.22 8.13 1.10
N THR A 141 10.38 8.55 -0.15
CA THR A 141 10.61 7.61 -1.28
C THR A 141 11.92 6.84 -1.11
N LEU A 142 12.99 7.52 -0.70
CA LEU A 142 14.29 6.94 -0.39
C LEU A 142 14.72 7.39 1.01
N ALA A 143 15.07 6.45 1.88
CA ALA A 143 15.52 6.73 3.24
C ALA A 143 16.58 5.74 3.71
N ARG A 144 17.49 6.22 4.54
CA ARG A 144 18.36 5.35 5.31
C ARG A 144 17.56 4.71 6.44
N VAL A 145 17.75 3.41 6.65
CA VAL A 145 17.09 2.64 7.71
C VAL A 145 18.06 2.52 8.90
N HIS A 146 17.57 2.92 10.05
CA HIS A 146 18.31 2.85 11.33
C HIS A 146 17.60 1.97 12.34
N SER A 147 16.27 1.82 12.20
CA SER A 147 15.43 1.11 13.16
C SER A 147 15.52 -0.42 13.04
N LEU A 148 16.07 -0.93 11.93
CA LEU A 148 16.10 -2.37 11.62
C LEU A 148 17.51 -2.76 11.13
N PRO A 149 18.24 -3.61 11.86
CA PRO A 149 19.50 -4.19 11.40
C PRO A 149 19.32 -5.05 10.14
N VAL A 150 20.33 -5.05 9.26
CA VAL A 150 20.28 -5.87 8.03
C VAL A 150 20.09 -7.36 8.34
N ALA A 151 20.74 -7.86 9.40
CA ALA A 151 20.63 -9.26 9.78
C ALA A 151 19.20 -9.66 10.16
N ASP A 152 18.50 -8.80 10.90
CA ASP A 152 17.12 -9.06 11.34
C ASP A 152 16.16 -8.98 10.14
N LEU A 153 16.40 -8.03 9.23
CA LEU A 153 15.64 -7.94 7.97
C LEU A 153 15.83 -9.21 7.13
N VAL A 154 17.07 -9.68 6.95
CA VAL A 154 17.38 -10.91 6.19
C VAL A 154 16.75 -12.13 6.86
N ALA A 155 16.81 -12.25 8.18
CA ALA A 155 16.17 -13.34 8.91
C ALA A 155 14.65 -13.34 8.68
N ALA A 156 13.99 -12.17 8.79
CA ALA A 156 12.56 -12.05 8.53
C ALA A 156 12.19 -12.35 7.06
N MET A 157 13.06 -11.98 6.11
CA MET A 157 12.85 -12.25 4.68
C MET A 157 13.01 -13.74 4.33
N ASN A 158 13.86 -14.47 5.03
CA ASN A 158 14.09 -15.89 4.78
C ASN A 158 13.09 -16.80 5.50
N ASP A 159 12.30 -16.27 6.42
CA ASP A 159 11.20 -17.02 7.04
C ASP A 159 10.02 -17.10 6.08
N SER A 160 9.79 -18.28 5.51
CA SER A 160 8.73 -18.54 4.54
C SER A 160 7.31 -18.30 5.09
N SER A 161 7.13 -18.29 6.42
CA SER A 161 5.85 -17.97 7.04
C SER A 161 5.45 -16.49 6.83
N ASN A 162 6.41 -15.64 6.48
CA ASN A 162 6.21 -14.24 6.15
C ASN A 162 5.94 -13.98 4.66
N TRP A 163 6.00 -15.00 3.81
CA TRP A 163 5.84 -14.83 2.37
C TRP A 163 4.38 -14.71 1.98
N VAL A 164 4.07 -13.69 1.18
CA VAL A 164 2.72 -13.38 0.70
C VAL A 164 2.77 -13.02 -0.79
N GLY A 165 1.68 -13.27 -1.50
CA GLY A 165 1.59 -12.83 -2.90
C GLY A 165 1.64 -11.31 -3.04
N LEU A 166 2.29 -10.81 -4.08
CA LEU A 166 2.38 -9.38 -4.38
C LEU A 166 0.99 -8.73 -4.51
N LEU A 167 0.05 -9.44 -5.11
CA LEU A 167 -1.31 -8.98 -5.38
C LEU A 167 -2.36 -9.56 -4.39
N THR A 168 -1.95 -9.96 -3.18
CA THR A 168 -2.90 -10.50 -2.20
C THR A 168 -3.83 -9.44 -1.59
N HIS A 169 -3.55 -8.16 -1.82
CA HIS A 169 -4.35 -7.06 -1.27
C HIS A 169 -4.60 -5.99 -2.32
N PHE A 170 -5.75 -5.35 -2.21
CA PHE A 170 -5.95 -4.06 -2.89
C PHE A 170 -4.97 -3.05 -2.32
N ASP A 171 -4.18 -2.42 -3.17
CA ASP A 171 -3.17 -1.44 -2.73
C ASP A 171 -3.77 -0.14 -2.18
N TYR A 172 -5.06 0.12 -2.47
CA TYR A 172 -5.83 1.26 -1.97
C TYR A 172 -7.16 0.84 -1.39
N GLU A 173 -7.55 1.43 -0.27
CA GLU A 173 -8.91 1.34 0.28
C GLU A 173 -9.95 1.71 -0.79
N ARG A 174 -9.63 2.69 -1.65
CA ARG A 174 -10.49 3.09 -2.76
C ARG A 174 -10.71 2.00 -3.81
N ALA A 175 -9.72 1.17 -4.10
CA ALA A 175 -9.87 0.05 -5.03
C ALA A 175 -10.75 -1.05 -4.43
N LEU A 176 -10.55 -1.35 -3.15
CA LEU A 176 -11.39 -2.27 -2.40
C LEU A 176 -12.84 -1.78 -2.31
N SER A 177 -13.06 -0.52 -1.92
CA SER A 177 -14.40 0.07 -1.86
C SER A 177 -15.07 0.11 -3.25
N GLY A 178 -14.27 0.35 -4.31
CA GLY A 178 -14.74 0.27 -5.70
C GLY A 178 -15.21 -1.12 -6.11
N TYR A 179 -14.45 -2.13 -5.73
CA TYR A 179 -14.80 -3.53 -5.99
C TYR A 179 -16.08 -3.93 -5.25
N ILE A 180 -16.19 -3.62 -3.95
CA ILE A 180 -17.38 -3.92 -3.14
C ILE A 180 -18.61 -3.21 -3.69
N ALA A 181 -18.49 -1.94 -4.07
CA ALA A 181 -19.60 -1.19 -4.66
C ALA A 181 -20.07 -1.76 -6.00
N ALA A 182 -19.16 -2.30 -6.81
CA ALA A 182 -19.48 -2.93 -8.10
C ALA A 182 -20.04 -4.36 -7.95
N TYR A 183 -19.59 -5.08 -6.93
CA TYR A 183 -19.92 -6.50 -6.70
C TYR A 183 -20.30 -6.76 -5.24
N PRO A 184 -21.36 -6.09 -4.71
CA PRO A 184 -21.72 -6.20 -3.29
C PRO A 184 -22.08 -7.63 -2.87
N HIS A 185 -22.66 -8.42 -3.76
CA HIS A 185 -22.97 -9.84 -3.54
C HIS A 185 -21.76 -10.74 -3.26
N ARG A 186 -20.53 -10.26 -3.58
CA ARG A 186 -19.29 -10.97 -3.24
C ARG A 186 -18.90 -10.80 -1.78
N LEU A 187 -19.34 -9.73 -1.15
CA LEU A 187 -19.15 -9.52 0.29
C LEU A 187 -20.20 -10.30 1.08
N GLU A 188 -21.47 -10.14 0.70
CA GLU A 188 -22.59 -10.84 1.31
C GLU A 188 -23.74 -10.96 0.30
N ASP A 189 -24.35 -12.15 0.23
CA ASP A 189 -25.45 -12.39 -0.70
C ASP A 189 -26.68 -11.55 -0.32
N GLY A 190 -27.23 -10.85 -1.31
CA GLY A 190 -28.37 -9.97 -1.17
C GLY A 190 -28.07 -8.53 -0.79
N LEU A 191 -26.79 -8.14 -0.71
CA LEU A 191 -26.43 -6.73 -0.66
C LEU A 191 -26.64 -6.09 -2.04
N LEU A 192 -27.25 -4.91 -2.04
CA LEU A 192 -27.54 -4.10 -3.22
C LEU A 192 -27.02 -2.67 -3.02
N PRO A 193 -26.72 -1.95 -4.11
CA PRO A 193 -26.48 -0.50 -4.03
C PRO A 193 -27.67 0.22 -3.39
N HIS A 194 -27.43 1.15 -2.48
CA HIS A 194 -28.50 1.92 -1.85
C HIS A 194 -29.27 2.73 -2.92
N PRO A 195 -30.61 2.61 -3.01
CA PRO A 195 -31.35 3.11 -4.16
C PRO A 195 -31.42 4.64 -4.27
N ASN A 196 -31.36 5.34 -3.14
CA ASN A 196 -31.61 6.78 -3.07
C ASN A 196 -30.35 7.58 -2.71
N GLU A 197 -29.20 6.92 -2.57
CA GLU A 197 -28.00 7.57 -2.07
C GLU A 197 -26.77 7.24 -2.89
N ARG A 198 -25.77 8.11 -2.77
CA ARG A 198 -24.46 7.86 -3.36
C ARG A 198 -23.82 6.63 -2.72
N VAL A 199 -23.58 5.59 -3.51
CA VAL A 199 -23.05 4.30 -3.04
C VAL A 199 -21.62 4.43 -2.50
N ARG A 200 -20.78 5.27 -3.13
CA ARG A 200 -19.38 5.44 -2.74
C ARG A 200 -19.10 6.84 -2.23
N GLU A 201 -18.24 6.92 -1.21
CA GLU A 201 -17.74 8.20 -0.67
C GLU A 201 -18.90 9.13 -0.31
N ARG A 202 -19.94 8.62 0.37
CA ARG A 202 -21.03 9.44 0.85
C ARG A 202 -20.51 10.40 1.91
N VAL A 203 -20.78 11.69 1.74
CA VAL A 203 -20.42 12.75 2.69
C VAL A 203 -21.61 13.01 3.62
N PHE A 204 -21.35 13.00 4.91
CA PHE A 204 -22.32 13.31 5.96
C PHE A 204 -22.33 14.80 6.31
N SER A 205 -23.32 15.23 7.11
CA SER A 205 -23.49 16.62 7.51
C SER A 205 -22.30 17.22 8.29
N ASP A 206 -21.55 16.38 9.01
CA ASP A 206 -20.30 16.73 9.71
C ASP A 206 -19.06 16.71 8.82
N ARG A 207 -19.23 16.52 7.50
CA ARG A 207 -18.17 16.39 6.49
C ARG A 207 -17.33 15.10 6.59
N THR A 208 -17.68 14.18 7.45
CA THR A 208 -17.09 12.84 7.41
C THR A 208 -17.64 12.05 6.22
N ARG A 209 -16.98 10.96 5.86
CA ARG A 209 -17.29 10.23 4.62
C ARG A 209 -17.13 8.73 4.83
N SER A 210 -18.18 7.97 4.50
CA SER A 210 -18.11 6.51 4.44
C SER A 210 -17.55 6.03 3.11
N ASP A 211 -16.92 4.86 3.10
CA ASP A 211 -16.37 4.28 1.88
C ASP A 211 -17.46 3.75 0.95
N VAL A 212 -18.42 2.94 1.46
CA VAL A 212 -19.55 2.41 0.67
C VAL A 212 -20.82 2.38 1.52
N LEU A 213 -21.95 2.72 0.89
CA LEU A 213 -23.29 2.57 1.46
C LEU A 213 -24.12 1.65 0.56
N LEU A 214 -24.60 0.57 1.15
CA LEU A 214 -25.41 -0.46 0.51
C LEU A 214 -26.75 -0.61 1.26
N GLU A 215 -27.57 -1.52 0.79
CA GLU A 215 -28.82 -1.94 1.40
C GLU A 215 -28.88 -3.47 1.45
N ASP A 216 -29.38 -4.04 2.53
CA ASP A 216 -29.62 -5.48 2.62
C ASP A 216 -31.04 -5.85 2.10
N ARG A 217 -31.35 -7.16 2.07
CA ARG A 217 -32.65 -7.67 1.60
C ARG A 217 -33.87 -7.16 2.38
N GLN A 218 -33.66 -6.65 3.59
CA GLN A 218 -34.69 -6.08 4.44
C GLN A 218 -34.83 -4.56 4.28
N GLY A 219 -34.07 -3.96 3.35
CA GLY A 219 -34.07 -2.52 3.17
C GLY A 219 -33.29 -1.77 4.26
N ARG A 220 -32.44 -2.45 5.06
CA ARG A 220 -31.59 -1.79 6.04
C ARG A 220 -30.34 -1.23 5.38
N PRO A 221 -29.97 0.00 5.72
CA PRO A 221 -28.68 0.55 5.31
C PRO A 221 -27.52 -0.27 5.87
N VAL A 222 -26.54 -0.57 5.01
CA VAL A 222 -25.30 -1.28 5.35
C VAL A 222 -24.11 -0.40 4.98
N ILE A 223 -23.38 0.05 6.00
CA ILE A 223 -22.20 0.89 5.80
C ILE A 223 -20.94 0.00 5.79
N ILE A 224 -20.13 0.16 4.75
CA ILE A 224 -18.87 -0.54 4.63
C ILE A 224 -17.73 0.44 4.86
N GLU A 225 -16.83 0.08 5.75
CA GLU A 225 -15.56 0.76 5.96
C GLU A 225 -14.42 -0.18 5.53
N CYS A 226 -13.52 0.30 4.68
CA CYS A 226 -12.43 -0.49 4.10
C CYS A 226 -11.10 -0.14 4.75
N LYS A 227 -10.31 -1.15 5.09
CA LYS A 227 -8.95 -0.98 5.61
C LYS A 227 -7.98 -1.94 4.92
N GLN A 228 -6.80 -1.46 4.55
CA GLN A 228 -5.77 -2.30 3.95
C GLN A 228 -5.11 -3.24 4.98
N GLY A 229 -4.91 -2.76 6.19
CA GLY A 229 -4.28 -3.51 7.27
C GLY A 229 -5.26 -4.03 8.30
N SER A 230 -4.75 -4.58 9.39
CA SER A 230 -5.57 -5.02 10.51
C SER A 230 -6.38 -3.86 11.11
N PRO A 231 -7.64 -4.09 11.50
CA PRO A 231 -8.50 -3.05 12.05
C PRO A 231 -8.01 -2.57 13.42
N THR A 232 -8.44 -1.37 13.78
CA THR A 232 -8.18 -0.73 15.08
C THR A 232 -9.51 -0.40 15.77
N LYS A 233 -9.45 -0.07 17.08
CA LYS A 233 -10.64 0.42 17.83
C LYS A 233 -11.20 1.69 17.20
N ASP A 234 -10.34 2.57 16.71
CA ASP A 234 -10.77 3.82 16.04
C ASP A 234 -11.55 3.55 14.75
N ASN A 235 -11.22 2.48 14.02
CA ASN A 235 -11.99 2.10 12.83
C ASN A 235 -13.40 1.62 13.18
N ILE A 236 -13.56 0.86 14.26
CA ILE A 236 -14.89 0.45 14.76
C ILE A 236 -15.68 1.68 15.21
N LYS A 237 -15.03 2.60 15.95
CA LYS A 237 -15.67 3.85 16.39
C LYS A 237 -16.09 4.73 15.20
N GLN A 238 -15.23 4.83 14.17
CA GLN A 238 -15.52 5.57 12.94
C GLN A 238 -16.75 4.99 12.23
N LEU A 239 -16.77 3.67 12.01
CA LEU A 239 -17.88 2.97 11.39
C LEU A 239 -19.20 3.20 12.14
N ARG A 240 -19.19 3.11 13.47
CA ARG A 240 -20.34 3.41 14.31
C ARG A 240 -20.83 4.86 14.16
N GLY A 241 -19.90 5.80 14.03
CA GLY A 241 -20.25 7.20 13.75
C GLY A 241 -21.06 7.32 12.45
N TYR A 242 -20.64 6.65 11.40
CA TYR A 242 -21.37 6.63 10.13
C TYR A 242 -22.73 5.94 10.22
N MET A 243 -22.82 4.82 10.96
CA MET A 243 -24.11 4.16 11.22
C MET A 243 -25.10 5.10 11.93
N ALA A 244 -24.63 5.81 12.95
CA ALA A 244 -25.48 6.76 13.69
C ALA A 244 -25.92 7.94 12.80
N HIS A 245 -25.09 8.41 11.87
CA HIS A 245 -25.47 9.44 10.89
C HIS A 245 -26.61 8.94 9.97
N VAL A 246 -26.44 7.74 9.39
CA VAL A 246 -27.45 7.16 8.50
C VAL A 246 -28.76 6.90 9.25
N GLU A 247 -28.72 6.34 10.46
CA GLU A 247 -29.89 6.11 11.29
C GLU A 247 -30.63 7.42 11.62
N LYS A 248 -29.91 8.48 11.97
CA LYS A 248 -30.47 9.80 12.22
C LYS A 248 -31.17 10.39 11.00
N GLU A 249 -30.62 10.18 9.80
CA GLU A 249 -31.14 10.73 8.54
C GLU A 249 -32.32 9.92 8.00
N THR A 250 -32.27 8.59 8.13
CA THR A 250 -33.27 7.69 7.55
C THR A 250 -34.33 7.20 8.53
N GLY A 251 -34.06 7.27 9.83
CA GLY A 251 -34.89 6.65 10.87
C GLY A 251 -34.78 5.12 10.91
N ILE A 252 -33.89 4.51 10.12
CA ILE A 252 -33.72 3.06 10.01
C ILE A 252 -32.39 2.68 10.65
N PRO A 253 -32.36 1.75 11.63
CA PRO A 253 -31.11 1.25 12.20
C PRO A 253 -30.19 0.67 11.14
N ALA A 254 -28.96 1.19 11.07
CA ALA A 254 -27.96 0.73 10.12
C ALA A 254 -27.11 -0.40 10.71
N ARG A 255 -26.56 -1.26 9.86
CA ARG A 255 -25.45 -2.16 10.23
C ARG A 255 -24.17 -1.76 9.53
N GLY A 256 -23.05 -2.15 10.13
CA GLY A 256 -21.71 -1.82 9.63
C GLY A 256 -20.88 -3.07 9.36
N ILE A 257 -20.13 -3.07 8.26
CA ILE A 257 -19.14 -4.10 7.95
C ILE A 257 -17.78 -3.42 7.77
N LEU A 258 -16.83 -3.82 8.64
CA LEU A 258 -15.43 -3.39 8.53
C LEU A 258 -14.66 -4.43 7.74
N VAL A 259 -14.33 -4.11 6.49
CA VAL A 259 -13.58 -5.00 5.58
C VAL A 259 -12.11 -4.68 5.64
N HIS A 260 -11.27 -5.70 5.88
CA HIS A 260 -9.82 -5.48 6.04
C HIS A 260 -8.96 -6.54 5.37
N GLY A 261 -7.73 -6.14 4.97
CA GLY A 261 -6.72 -7.03 4.37
C GLY A 261 -5.62 -7.47 5.35
N GLY A 262 -5.79 -7.22 6.64
CA GLY A 262 -4.83 -7.62 7.67
C GLY A 262 -4.92 -9.10 8.06
N SER A 263 -4.28 -9.46 9.17
CA SER A 263 -4.29 -10.83 9.68
C SER A 263 -5.71 -11.34 9.94
N ARG A 264 -5.97 -12.61 9.57
CA ARG A 264 -7.22 -13.33 9.88
C ARG A 264 -7.47 -13.43 11.38
N LYS A 265 -6.40 -13.53 12.17
CA LYS A 265 -6.47 -13.50 13.63
C LYS A 265 -6.52 -12.06 14.11
N LEU A 266 -7.67 -11.61 14.55
CA LEU A 266 -7.85 -10.29 15.14
C LEU A 266 -7.09 -10.18 16.46
N ASN A 267 -6.66 -8.96 16.78
CA ASN A 267 -6.22 -8.64 18.14
C ASN A 267 -7.37 -8.91 19.11
N PRO A 268 -7.14 -9.58 20.27
CA PRO A 268 -8.20 -9.90 21.24
C PRO A 268 -9.01 -8.70 21.73
N GLU A 269 -8.41 -7.52 21.79
CA GLU A 269 -9.13 -6.29 22.17
C GLU A 269 -10.08 -5.82 21.07
N ILE A 270 -9.70 -5.99 19.80
CA ILE A 270 -10.56 -5.65 18.66
C ILE A 270 -11.70 -6.64 18.54
N ALA A 271 -11.42 -7.94 18.73
CA ALA A 271 -12.47 -8.95 18.74
C ALA A 271 -13.53 -8.66 19.80
N ARG A 272 -13.12 -8.38 21.05
CA ARG A 272 -14.03 -8.01 22.14
C ARG A 272 -14.81 -6.73 21.85
N GLU A 273 -14.17 -5.72 21.26
CA GLU A 273 -14.85 -4.47 20.88
C GLU A 273 -15.94 -4.72 19.81
N ALA A 274 -15.66 -5.59 18.84
CA ALA A 274 -16.63 -5.96 17.82
C ALA A 274 -17.79 -6.79 18.40
N GLU A 275 -17.49 -7.78 19.23
CA GLU A 275 -18.50 -8.60 19.91
C GLU A 275 -19.46 -7.77 20.78
N ALA A 276 -18.97 -6.70 21.38
CA ALA A 276 -19.80 -5.76 22.14
C ALA A 276 -20.72 -4.91 21.25
N GLN A 277 -20.62 -5.01 19.93
CA GLN A 277 -21.36 -4.21 18.96
C GLN A 277 -22.13 -5.11 17.97
N PRO A 278 -23.33 -5.60 18.31
CA PRO A 278 -24.04 -6.63 17.53
C PRO A 278 -24.38 -6.22 16.09
N CYS A 279 -24.34 -4.93 15.78
CA CYS A 279 -24.58 -4.40 14.43
C CYS A 279 -23.29 -4.16 13.63
N VAL A 280 -22.12 -4.53 14.16
CA VAL A 280 -20.83 -4.37 13.50
C VAL A 280 -20.22 -5.74 13.24
N GLU A 281 -19.89 -6.00 11.99
CA GLU A 281 -19.20 -7.20 11.54
C GLU A 281 -17.79 -6.84 11.05
N ILE A 282 -16.82 -7.72 11.31
CA ILE A 282 -15.45 -7.58 10.78
C ILE A 282 -15.18 -8.73 9.82
N VAL A 283 -14.90 -8.38 8.57
CA VAL A 283 -14.66 -9.33 7.47
C VAL A 283 -13.25 -9.14 6.92
N GLN A 284 -12.50 -10.23 6.83
CA GLN A 284 -11.23 -10.23 6.12
C GLN A 284 -11.46 -10.53 4.63
N TYR A 285 -10.77 -9.79 3.74
CA TYR A 285 -10.69 -10.16 2.34
C TYR A 285 -9.33 -10.76 1.99
N GLU A 286 -9.33 -11.65 1.01
CA GLU A 286 -8.14 -12.20 0.35
C GLU A 286 -8.33 -12.09 -1.16
N LEU A 287 -7.25 -11.76 -1.88
CA LEU A 287 -7.24 -11.77 -3.33
C LEU A 287 -6.56 -13.06 -3.83
N ALA A 288 -7.24 -13.76 -4.73
CA ALA A 288 -6.67 -14.85 -5.49
C ALA A 288 -6.74 -14.53 -6.98
N VAL A 289 -5.66 -14.77 -7.71
CA VAL A 289 -5.59 -14.64 -9.17
C VAL A 289 -5.48 -16.03 -9.76
N ALA A 290 -6.42 -16.38 -10.63
CA ALA A 290 -6.39 -17.63 -11.38
C ALA A 290 -6.23 -17.35 -12.87
N PHE A 291 -5.37 -18.12 -13.53
CA PHE A 291 -5.20 -18.09 -14.99
C PHE A 291 -5.72 -19.40 -15.57
N SER A 292 -6.48 -19.29 -16.66
CA SER A 292 -6.91 -20.44 -17.45
C SER A 292 -6.50 -20.27 -18.90
N THR A 293 -6.06 -21.35 -19.55
CA THR A 293 -5.82 -21.35 -20.99
C THR A 293 -7.16 -21.30 -21.70
N CYS A 294 -7.34 -20.37 -22.62
CA CYS A 294 -8.45 -20.40 -23.56
C CYS A 294 -8.14 -21.47 -24.62
N ALA A 295 -9.07 -22.41 -24.83
CA ALA A 295 -8.98 -23.41 -25.89
C ALA A 295 -9.34 -22.78 -27.25
#